data_4a476dd8429148aa02ae59c224a24243
#
_entry.id   4a476dd8429148aa02ae59c224a24243
#
_cell.length_a   1.000
_cell.length_b   1.000
_cell.length_c   1.000
_cell.angle_alpha   90.00
_cell.angle_beta   90.00
_cell.angle_gamma   90.00
#
_symmetry.space_group_name_H-M   'P 1'
#
loop_
_entity.id
_entity.type
_entity.pdbx_description
1 polymer ?
#
loop_
_entity_poly.entity_id
_entity_poly.type
_entity_poly.pdbx_seq_one_letter_code
_entity_poly.pdbx_strand_id
1 'polypeptide(L)'
;GAIPEYNLSALIYRGKSIREIITTGPMDIGFISGGSGIMGLNNLSKDQIAYLVHNLSELDELADVILIDTGAGIADSVLEFVIASPEVLLVSTPEPSSLTDSYSLLKALHRNPNFLKNGTKINVIANRVNSAEDGQAVFDKLNTVVSQFLNGNINYLGMIPQDASLERAVRQQK
;
A
#
# COMPACT_ATOMS: atom_id res chain seq x y z
N GLY A 1 5.21 -0.74 22.09
CA GLY A 1 4.78 -1.41 20.86
C GLY A 1 5.15 -2.88 20.91
N ALA A 2 4.41 -3.73 20.20
CA ALA A 2 4.75 -5.14 20.09
C ALA A 2 6.04 -5.29 19.28
N ILE A 3 6.94 -6.15 19.76
CA ILE A 3 8.18 -6.48 19.03
C ILE A 3 7.96 -7.83 18.38
N PRO A 4 7.97 -7.90 17.02
CA PRO A 4 7.78 -9.18 16.34
C PRO A 4 8.96 -10.11 16.59
N GLU A 5 8.69 -11.38 16.89
CA GLU A 5 9.71 -12.42 17.01
C GLU A 5 10.29 -12.79 15.65
N TYR A 6 9.42 -12.82 14.64
CA TYR A 6 9.76 -13.11 13.25
C TYR A 6 9.26 -12.00 12.32
N ASN A 7 9.82 -11.94 11.13
CA ASN A 7 9.44 -11.03 10.08
C ASN A 7 9.40 -11.77 8.73
N LEU A 8 9.10 -11.07 7.63
CA LEU A 8 9.03 -11.65 6.29
C LEU A 8 10.32 -12.38 5.86
N SER A 9 11.50 -12.00 6.38
CA SER A 9 12.72 -12.74 6.06
C SER A 9 12.75 -14.14 6.68
N ALA A 10 12.03 -14.38 7.79
CA ALA A 10 11.91 -15.72 8.33
C ALA A 10 11.06 -16.64 7.45
N LEU A 11 10.03 -16.11 6.80
CA LEU A 11 9.26 -16.85 5.79
C LEU A 11 10.14 -17.18 4.57
N ILE A 12 10.86 -16.18 4.04
CA ILE A 12 11.60 -16.32 2.77
C ILE A 12 12.85 -17.19 2.92
N TYR A 13 13.60 -17.05 4.04
CA TYR A 13 14.94 -17.62 4.18
C TYR A 13 15.08 -18.69 5.26
N ARG A 14 14.09 -18.81 6.15
CA ARG A 14 14.19 -19.73 7.32
C ARG A 14 13.12 -20.82 7.33
N GLY A 15 12.30 -20.91 6.27
CA GLY A 15 11.27 -21.93 6.14
C GLY A 15 10.13 -21.83 7.17
N LYS A 16 9.93 -20.63 7.76
CA LYS A 16 8.78 -20.38 8.61
C LYS A 16 7.50 -20.29 7.77
N SER A 17 6.38 -20.76 8.31
CA SER A 17 5.08 -20.54 7.68
C SER A 17 4.62 -19.08 7.88
N ILE A 18 3.70 -18.61 7.04
CA ILE A 18 3.12 -17.28 7.21
C ILE A 18 2.40 -17.12 8.54
N ARG A 19 1.78 -18.19 9.05
CA ARG A 19 1.08 -18.22 10.34
C ARG A 19 2.03 -18.01 11.53
N GLU A 20 3.25 -18.55 11.45
CA GLU A 20 4.25 -18.44 12.52
C GLU A 20 4.85 -17.04 12.65
N ILE A 21 4.79 -16.23 11.59
CA ILE A 21 5.36 -14.88 11.58
C ILE A 21 4.32 -13.77 11.89
N ILE A 22 3.06 -14.15 12.13
CA ILE A 22 2.03 -13.21 12.58
C ILE A 22 2.30 -12.85 14.04
N THR A 23 2.31 -11.56 14.31
CA THR A 23 2.37 -11.01 15.66
C THR A 23 1.04 -10.35 15.99
N THR A 24 0.46 -10.66 17.14
CA THR A 24 -0.77 -9.99 17.59
C THR A 24 -0.44 -8.62 18.18
N GLY A 25 -1.06 -7.61 17.65
CA GLY A 25 -0.98 -6.24 18.11
C GLY A 25 -2.16 -5.82 18.98
N PRO A 26 -2.29 -4.52 19.25
CA PRO A 26 -3.46 -3.99 19.96
C PRO A 26 -4.76 -4.32 19.24
N MET A 27 -5.84 -4.49 19.99
CA MET A 27 -7.20 -4.80 19.49
C MET A 27 -7.27 -6.11 18.68
N ASP A 28 -6.39 -7.06 18.99
CA ASP A 28 -6.26 -8.35 18.31
C ASP A 28 -5.97 -8.25 16.79
N ILE A 29 -5.42 -7.12 16.37
CA ILE A 29 -5.00 -6.97 14.97
C ILE A 29 -3.70 -7.75 14.76
N GLY A 30 -3.73 -8.72 13.87
CA GLY A 30 -2.53 -9.43 13.41
C GLY A 30 -1.69 -8.54 12.50
N PHE A 31 -0.37 -8.54 12.69
CA PHE A 31 0.54 -7.88 11.75
C PHE A 31 1.76 -8.73 11.46
N ILE A 32 2.28 -8.57 10.26
CA ILE A 32 3.53 -9.18 9.80
C ILE A 32 4.51 -8.05 9.51
N SER A 33 5.66 -8.09 10.18
CA SER A 33 6.71 -7.10 9.96
C SER A 33 7.49 -7.39 8.69
N GLY A 34 7.69 -6.37 7.85
CA GLY A 34 8.58 -6.46 6.68
C GLY A 34 10.07 -6.62 7.06
N GLY A 35 10.41 -6.31 8.30
CA GLY A 35 11.79 -6.28 8.79
C GLY A 35 12.48 -4.94 8.53
N SER A 36 13.47 -4.61 9.38
CA SER A 36 14.32 -3.44 9.24
C SER A 36 15.67 -3.87 8.66
N GLY A 37 16.17 -3.16 7.65
CA GLY A 37 17.51 -3.36 7.11
C GLY A 37 17.57 -3.65 5.61
N ILE A 38 18.72 -4.13 5.15
CA ILE A 38 19.07 -4.36 3.73
C ILE A 38 18.13 -5.36 3.01
N MET A 39 17.38 -6.13 3.77
CA MET A 39 16.46 -7.18 3.32
C MET A 39 14.99 -6.74 3.33
N GLY A 40 14.69 -5.45 3.25
CA GLY A 40 13.31 -4.98 3.14
C GLY A 40 12.63 -5.43 1.84
N LEU A 41 11.30 -5.31 1.77
CA LEU A 41 10.46 -5.67 0.60
C LEU A 41 10.97 -5.11 -0.73
N ASN A 42 11.69 -3.99 -0.71
CA ASN A 42 12.22 -3.33 -1.91
C ASN A 42 13.36 -4.09 -2.61
N ASN A 43 13.95 -5.08 -1.96
CA ASN A 43 15.09 -5.85 -2.49
C ASN A 43 14.74 -7.30 -2.83
N LEU A 44 13.47 -7.66 -2.83
CA LEU A 44 13.04 -9.01 -3.17
C LEU A 44 13.10 -9.26 -4.67
N SER A 45 13.54 -10.45 -5.04
CA SER A 45 13.43 -10.92 -6.42
C SER A 45 11.96 -11.15 -6.79
N LYS A 46 11.66 -11.20 -8.10
CA LYS A 46 10.30 -11.50 -8.58
C LYS A 46 9.78 -12.84 -8.06
N ASP A 47 10.63 -13.85 -7.97
CA ASP A 47 10.25 -15.17 -7.44
C ASP A 47 9.92 -15.12 -5.94
N GLN A 48 10.67 -14.31 -5.18
CA GLN A 48 10.38 -14.10 -3.76
C GLN A 48 9.08 -13.33 -3.54
N ILE A 49 8.78 -12.34 -4.39
CA ILE A 49 7.51 -11.61 -4.34
C ILE A 49 6.36 -12.56 -4.70
N ALA A 50 6.48 -13.35 -5.76
CA ALA A 50 5.48 -14.33 -6.15
C ALA A 50 5.24 -15.36 -5.03
N TYR A 51 6.30 -15.82 -4.37
CA TYR A 51 6.21 -16.70 -3.21
C TYR A 51 5.45 -16.04 -2.05
N LEU A 52 5.73 -14.77 -1.75
CA LEU A 52 5.00 -14.02 -0.72
C LEU A 52 3.52 -13.89 -1.06
N VAL A 53 3.20 -13.45 -2.27
CA VAL A 53 1.81 -13.29 -2.73
C VAL A 53 1.05 -14.63 -2.64
N HIS A 54 1.69 -15.73 -3.00
CA HIS A 54 1.09 -17.05 -2.88
C HIS A 54 0.78 -17.40 -1.41
N ASN A 55 1.71 -17.13 -0.49
CA ASN A 55 1.51 -17.42 0.92
C ASN A 55 0.46 -16.51 1.59
N LEU A 56 0.21 -15.30 1.04
CA LEU A 56 -0.84 -14.42 1.56
C LEU A 56 -2.23 -15.07 1.45
N SER A 57 -2.46 -15.97 0.48
CA SER A 57 -3.74 -16.67 0.36
C SER A 57 -4.05 -17.57 1.57
N GLU A 58 -3.05 -18.00 2.33
CA GLU A 58 -3.28 -18.75 3.59
C GLU A 58 -3.88 -17.88 4.68
N LEU A 59 -3.80 -16.55 4.56
CA LEU A 59 -4.37 -15.59 5.51
C LEU A 59 -5.88 -15.42 5.33
N ASP A 60 -6.45 -15.83 4.21
CA ASP A 60 -7.90 -15.72 3.93
C ASP A 60 -8.75 -16.48 4.98
N GLU A 61 -8.17 -17.51 5.60
CA GLU A 61 -8.81 -18.25 6.68
C GLU A 61 -8.68 -17.57 8.05
N LEU A 62 -7.82 -16.55 8.18
CA LEU A 62 -7.45 -15.93 9.45
C LEU A 62 -7.90 -14.49 9.58
N ALA A 63 -8.16 -13.82 8.47
CA ALA A 63 -8.48 -12.39 8.45
C ALA A 63 -9.55 -12.06 7.42
N ASP A 64 -10.51 -11.22 7.79
CA ASP A 64 -11.54 -10.71 6.89
C ASP A 64 -10.97 -9.68 5.90
N VAL A 65 -9.91 -8.99 6.29
CA VAL A 65 -9.23 -7.96 5.50
C VAL A 65 -7.72 -8.06 5.70
N ILE A 66 -6.97 -8.02 4.59
CA ILE A 66 -5.51 -7.95 4.58
C ILE A 66 -5.10 -6.61 4.00
N LEU A 67 -4.36 -5.82 4.79
CA LEU A 67 -3.78 -4.55 4.35
C LEU A 67 -2.28 -4.73 4.12
N ILE A 68 -1.83 -4.43 2.90
CA ILE A 68 -0.41 -4.46 2.55
C ILE A 68 0.09 -3.02 2.49
N ASP A 69 0.88 -2.62 3.50
CA ASP A 69 1.53 -1.32 3.54
C ASP A 69 2.82 -1.38 2.71
N THR A 70 2.80 -0.78 1.55
CA THR A 70 3.95 -0.69 0.64
C THR A 70 4.70 0.61 0.84
N GLY A 71 6.00 0.62 0.57
CA GLY A 71 6.75 1.87 0.45
C GLY A 71 6.22 2.73 -0.71
N ALA A 72 6.54 4.02 -0.68
CA ALA A 72 6.28 4.91 -1.80
C ALA A 72 7.13 4.56 -3.03
N GLY A 73 6.64 4.95 -4.22
CA GLY A 73 7.38 4.80 -5.48
C GLY A 73 6.82 3.71 -6.39
N ILE A 74 7.64 3.35 -7.39
CA ILE A 74 7.28 2.45 -8.48
C ILE A 74 8.23 1.24 -8.57
N ALA A 75 8.82 0.83 -7.45
CA ALA A 75 9.66 -0.36 -7.41
C ALA A 75 8.86 -1.61 -7.83
N ASP A 76 9.54 -2.58 -8.43
CA ASP A 76 8.90 -3.80 -8.91
C ASP A 76 8.07 -4.49 -7.81
N SER A 77 8.57 -4.51 -6.57
CA SER A 77 7.84 -5.07 -5.43
C SER A 77 6.52 -4.36 -5.14
N VAL A 78 6.49 -3.03 -5.23
CA VAL A 78 5.25 -2.24 -5.06
C VAL A 78 4.26 -2.59 -6.16
N LEU A 79 4.69 -2.60 -7.41
CA LEU A 79 3.83 -2.91 -8.55
C LEU A 79 3.25 -4.31 -8.48
N GLU A 80 4.05 -5.32 -8.11
CA GLU A 80 3.59 -6.71 -8.02
C GLU A 80 2.53 -6.89 -6.91
N PHE A 81 2.71 -6.29 -5.73
CA PHE A 81 1.69 -6.32 -4.69
C PHE A 81 0.41 -5.60 -5.09
N VAL A 82 0.53 -4.44 -5.74
CA VAL A 82 -0.63 -3.70 -6.25
C VAL A 82 -1.40 -4.52 -7.29
N ILE A 83 -0.69 -5.16 -8.23
CA ILE A 83 -1.30 -5.98 -9.28
C ILE A 83 -1.98 -7.24 -8.71
N ALA A 84 -1.41 -7.80 -7.65
CA ALA A 84 -1.98 -8.97 -6.97
C ALA A 84 -3.19 -8.64 -6.09
N SER A 85 -3.42 -7.37 -5.78
CA SER A 85 -4.51 -6.92 -4.90
C SER A 85 -5.77 -6.60 -5.69
N PRO A 86 -6.98 -6.96 -5.21
CA PRO A 86 -8.24 -6.61 -5.86
C PRO A 86 -8.56 -5.11 -5.76
N GLU A 87 -8.08 -4.46 -4.70
CA GLU A 87 -8.29 -3.04 -4.43
C GLU A 87 -6.99 -2.37 -3.98
N VAL A 88 -6.82 -1.12 -4.38
CA VAL A 88 -5.69 -0.25 -4.01
C VAL A 88 -6.20 0.99 -3.32
N LEU A 89 -5.62 1.32 -2.18
CA LEU A 89 -5.81 2.59 -1.50
C LEU A 89 -4.63 3.50 -1.87
N LEU A 90 -4.85 4.39 -2.84
CA LEU A 90 -3.85 5.38 -3.26
C LEU A 90 -3.95 6.61 -2.37
N VAL A 91 -3.02 6.73 -1.43
CA VAL A 91 -2.96 7.87 -0.51
C VAL A 91 -2.09 8.97 -1.13
N SER A 92 -2.68 10.14 -1.37
CA SER A 92 -1.99 11.30 -1.94
C SER A 92 -2.25 12.55 -1.11
N THR A 93 -1.31 13.47 -1.11
CA THR A 93 -1.42 14.77 -0.43
C THR A 93 -1.52 15.90 -1.46
N PRO A 94 -1.90 17.14 -1.05
CA PRO A 94 -1.92 18.29 -1.95
C PRO A 94 -0.55 18.70 -2.50
N GLU A 95 0.54 18.18 -1.92
CA GLU A 95 1.91 18.53 -2.31
C GLU A 95 2.21 18.06 -3.74
N PRO A 96 2.88 18.92 -4.55
CA PRO A 96 3.18 18.59 -5.96
C PRO A 96 3.99 17.29 -6.12
N SER A 97 4.91 17.00 -5.23
CA SER A 97 5.69 15.76 -5.22
C SER A 97 4.80 14.52 -5.07
N SER A 98 3.87 14.54 -4.10
CA SER A 98 2.95 13.44 -3.86
C SER A 98 2.02 13.19 -5.05
N LEU A 99 1.52 14.25 -5.69
CA LEU A 99 0.71 14.15 -6.92
C LEU A 99 1.51 13.54 -8.07
N THR A 100 2.79 13.94 -8.21
CA THR A 100 3.68 13.42 -9.25
C THR A 100 3.99 11.94 -9.03
N ASP A 101 4.24 11.53 -7.78
CA ASP A 101 4.49 10.14 -7.42
C ASP A 101 3.25 9.28 -7.65
N SER A 102 2.08 9.76 -7.23
CA SER A 102 0.80 9.11 -7.47
C SER A 102 0.53 8.91 -8.97
N TYR A 103 0.78 9.94 -9.78
CA TYR A 103 0.66 9.83 -11.23
C TYR A 103 1.64 8.84 -11.84
N SER A 104 2.88 8.82 -11.36
CA SER A 104 3.91 7.90 -11.84
C SER A 104 3.52 6.45 -11.58
N LEU A 105 2.97 6.16 -10.40
CA LEU A 105 2.43 4.85 -10.08
C LEU A 105 1.25 4.48 -10.99
N LEU A 106 0.27 5.35 -11.13
CA LEU A 106 -0.90 5.13 -11.99
C LEU A 106 -0.48 4.86 -13.44
N LYS A 107 0.49 5.60 -13.96
CA LYS A 107 1.05 5.40 -15.28
C LYS A 107 1.76 4.06 -15.44
N ALA A 108 2.54 3.64 -14.44
CA ALA A 108 3.21 2.35 -14.45
C ALA A 108 2.20 1.19 -14.44
N LEU A 109 1.15 1.28 -13.61
CA LEU A 109 0.08 0.29 -13.54
C LEU A 109 -0.68 0.16 -14.87
N HIS A 110 -1.11 1.28 -15.47
CA HIS A 110 -1.84 1.27 -16.74
C HIS A 110 -1.01 0.81 -17.95
N ARG A 111 0.30 0.73 -17.81
CA ARG A 111 1.19 0.10 -18.79
C ARG A 111 1.39 -1.39 -18.57
N ASN A 112 0.95 -1.92 -17.45
CA ASN A 112 1.12 -3.34 -17.12
C ASN A 112 -0.10 -4.15 -17.59
N PRO A 113 0.07 -5.12 -18.52
CA PRO A 113 -1.05 -5.90 -19.05
C PRO A 113 -1.80 -6.71 -17.98
N ASN A 114 -1.09 -7.18 -16.94
CA ASN A 114 -1.70 -7.95 -15.85
C ASN A 114 -2.63 -7.06 -15.00
N PHE A 115 -2.24 -5.82 -14.72
CA PHE A 115 -3.09 -4.86 -14.04
C PHE A 115 -4.40 -4.62 -14.80
N LEU A 116 -4.30 -4.36 -16.11
CA LEU A 116 -5.47 -4.13 -16.95
C LEU A 116 -6.40 -5.36 -17.01
N LYS A 117 -5.82 -6.56 -17.03
CA LYS A 117 -6.57 -7.81 -17.05
C LYS A 117 -7.28 -8.11 -15.73
N ASN A 118 -6.64 -7.82 -14.61
CA ASN A 118 -7.17 -8.17 -13.27
C ASN A 118 -8.33 -7.27 -12.83
N GLY A 119 -8.48 -6.08 -13.44
CA GLY A 119 -9.56 -5.16 -13.09
C GLY A 119 -9.44 -4.59 -11.67
N THR A 120 -8.22 -4.46 -11.16
CA THR A 120 -7.93 -3.88 -9.83
C THR A 120 -8.54 -2.50 -9.69
N LYS A 121 -9.30 -2.28 -8.64
CA LYS A 121 -9.91 -0.98 -8.34
C LYS A 121 -8.93 -0.07 -7.64
N ILE A 122 -8.85 1.18 -8.08
CA ILE A 122 -8.04 2.21 -7.43
C ILE A 122 -8.96 3.21 -6.71
N ASN A 123 -8.79 3.28 -5.40
CA ASN A 123 -9.52 4.19 -4.52
C ASN A 123 -8.55 5.25 -3.98
N VAL A 124 -8.81 6.52 -4.25
CA VAL A 124 -7.96 7.64 -3.84
C VAL A 124 -8.41 8.18 -2.48
N ILE A 125 -7.46 8.34 -1.59
CA ILE A 125 -7.61 9.03 -0.31
C ILE A 125 -6.75 10.29 -0.35
N ALA A 126 -7.38 11.46 -0.22
CA ALA A 126 -6.69 12.73 -0.08
C ALA A 126 -6.29 12.94 1.39
N ASN A 127 -4.99 12.86 1.69
CA ASN A 127 -4.47 12.95 3.05
C ASN A 127 -3.89 14.33 3.33
N ARG A 128 -3.92 14.75 4.61
CA ARG A 128 -3.36 16.02 5.09
C ARG A 128 -3.96 17.25 4.39
N VAL A 129 -5.24 17.23 4.17
CA VAL A 129 -6.00 18.33 3.57
C VAL A 129 -6.66 19.19 4.65
N ASN A 130 -6.96 20.47 4.34
CA ASN A 130 -7.57 21.38 5.30
C ASN A 130 -9.09 21.38 5.21
N SER A 131 -9.66 20.97 4.08
CA SER A 131 -11.11 20.94 3.85
C SER A 131 -11.51 19.81 2.90
N ALA A 132 -12.81 19.56 2.80
CA ALA A 132 -13.36 18.61 1.84
C ALA A 132 -13.13 19.06 0.39
N GLU A 133 -13.18 20.37 0.15
CA GLU A 133 -12.90 20.97 -1.16
C GLU A 133 -11.44 20.76 -1.58
N ASP A 134 -10.48 20.91 -0.65
CA ASP A 134 -9.09 20.60 -0.89
C ASP A 134 -8.89 19.12 -1.24
N GLY A 135 -9.60 18.23 -0.53
CA GLY A 135 -9.58 16.80 -0.80
C GLY A 135 -10.11 16.45 -2.19
N GLN A 136 -11.24 17.06 -2.56
CA GLN A 136 -11.80 16.90 -3.90
C GLN A 136 -10.84 17.42 -4.97
N ALA A 137 -10.18 18.56 -4.75
CA ALA A 137 -9.22 19.13 -5.70
C ALA A 137 -8.00 18.22 -5.93
N VAL A 138 -7.54 17.48 -4.89
CA VAL A 138 -6.47 16.47 -5.06
C VAL A 138 -6.95 15.36 -5.98
N PHE A 139 -8.15 14.82 -5.74
CA PHE A 139 -8.73 13.77 -6.58
C PHE A 139 -8.94 14.24 -8.02
N ASP A 140 -9.51 15.42 -8.24
CA ASP A 140 -9.83 15.95 -9.55
C ASP A 140 -8.58 16.11 -10.42
N LYS A 141 -7.45 16.55 -9.83
CA LYS A 141 -6.16 16.62 -10.52
C LYS A 141 -5.70 15.24 -11.00
N LEU A 142 -5.75 14.23 -10.15
CA LEU A 142 -5.36 12.88 -10.53
C LEU A 142 -6.34 12.27 -11.55
N ASN A 143 -7.64 12.45 -11.34
CA ASN A 143 -8.66 11.93 -12.24
C ASN A 143 -8.61 12.53 -13.62
N THR A 144 -8.34 13.85 -13.73
CA THR A 144 -8.14 14.52 -15.02
C THR A 144 -7.02 13.87 -15.82
N VAL A 145 -5.89 13.62 -15.17
CA VAL A 145 -4.73 13.02 -15.85
C VAL A 145 -5.00 11.56 -16.23
N VAL A 146 -5.63 10.80 -15.35
CA VAL A 146 -5.96 9.38 -15.61
C VAL A 146 -6.94 9.27 -16.78
N SER A 147 -8.03 10.05 -16.77
CA SER A 147 -9.04 10.00 -17.82
C SER A 147 -8.51 10.49 -19.19
N GLN A 148 -7.67 11.51 -19.19
CA GLN A 148 -7.14 12.08 -20.45
C GLN A 148 -6.00 11.27 -21.07
N PHE A 149 -5.13 10.67 -20.24
CA PHE A 149 -3.88 10.10 -20.74
C PHE A 149 -3.74 8.59 -20.51
N LEU A 150 -4.54 7.99 -19.62
CA LEU A 150 -4.39 6.59 -19.27
C LEU A 150 -5.60 5.72 -19.63
N ASN A 151 -6.69 6.33 -20.11
CA ASN A 151 -7.97 5.65 -20.39
C ASN A 151 -8.43 4.77 -19.19
N GLY A 152 -8.17 5.23 -17.97
CA GLY A 152 -8.46 4.50 -16.74
C GLY A 152 -9.53 5.21 -15.92
N ASN A 153 -9.92 4.54 -14.84
CA ASN A 153 -10.84 5.08 -13.85
C ASN A 153 -10.22 4.96 -12.47
N ILE A 154 -10.42 5.98 -11.65
CA ILE A 154 -10.11 5.97 -10.23
C ILE A 154 -11.32 6.47 -9.45
N ASN A 155 -11.47 6.02 -8.20
CA ASN A 155 -12.59 6.39 -7.35
C ASN A 155 -12.11 7.31 -6.23
N TYR A 156 -12.91 8.31 -5.87
CA TYR A 156 -12.67 9.10 -4.67
C TYR A 156 -13.27 8.39 -3.46
N LEU A 157 -12.43 7.92 -2.54
CA LEU A 157 -12.88 7.26 -1.32
C LEU A 157 -13.17 8.26 -0.20
N GLY A 158 -12.42 9.37 -0.18
CA GLY A 158 -12.58 10.41 0.82
C GLY A 158 -11.28 11.11 1.17
N MET A 159 -11.30 11.85 2.28
CA MET A 159 -10.16 12.62 2.73
C MET A 159 -9.85 12.39 4.21
N ILE A 160 -8.59 12.63 4.57
CA ILE A 160 -8.10 12.65 5.95
C ILE A 160 -7.56 14.07 6.21
N PRO A 161 -8.15 14.81 7.18
CA PRO A 161 -7.70 16.16 7.49
C PRO A 161 -6.32 16.16 8.13
N GLN A 162 -5.61 17.27 7.98
CA GLN A 162 -4.39 17.50 8.72
C GLN A 162 -4.72 17.66 10.22
N ASP A 163 -4.00 16.94 11.08
CA ASP A 163 -4.22 16.94 12.53
C ASP A 163 -2.90 17.14 13.27
N ALA A 164 -2.82 18.27 14.00
CA ALA A 164 -1.66 18.59 14.83
C ALA A 164 -1.49 17.61 16.01
N SER A 165 -2.54 16.94 16.45
CA SER A 165 -2.47 15.96 17.53
C SER A 165 -1.80 14.68 17.02
N LEU A 166 -2.14 14.24 15.78
CA LEU A 166 -1.46 13.14 15.13
C LEU A 166 0.02 13.42 14.92
N GLU A 167 0.38 14.62 14.44
CA GLU A 167 1.78 15.00 14.28
C GLU A 167 2.55 14.95 15.61
N ARG A 168 1.94 15.41 16.70
CA ARG A 168 2.54 15.33 18.05
C ARG A 168 2.70 13.88 18.51
N ALA A 169 1.68 13.03 18.30
CA ALA A 169 1.73 11.62 18.68
C ALA A 169 2.86 10.88 17.93
N VAL A 170 2.99 11.10 16.62
CA VAL A 170 4.06 10.52 15.80
C VAL A 170 5.44 10.95 16.30
N ARG A 171 5.63 12.26 16.59
CA ARG A 171 6.92 12.77 17.14
C ARG A 171 7.24 12.20 18.52
N GLN A 172 6.24 11.88 19.33
CA GLN A 172 6.40 11.32 20.67
C GLN A 172 6.44 9.79 20.69
N GLN A 173 6.26 9.16 19.53
CA GLN A 173 6.17 7.69 19.37
C GLN A 173 5.08 7.07 20.27
N LYS A 174 3.94 7.72 20.37
CA LYS A 174 2.79 7.31 21.18
C LYS A 174 1.65 6.85 20.29
#